data_d71a9245d1e49580220f4d2dd92d3e18
#
_entry.id   d71a9245d1e49580220f4d2dd92d3e18
#
_cell.length_a   1.000
_cell.length_b   1.000
_cell.length_c   1.000
_cell.angle_alpha   90.00
_cell.angle_beta   90.00
_cell.angle_gamma   90.00
#
_symmetry.space_group_name_H-M   'P 1'
#
loop_
_entity.id
_entity.type
_entity.pdbx_description
1 polymer ?
#
loop_
_entity_poly.entity_id
_entity_poly.type
_entity_poly.pdbx_seq_one_letter_code
_entity_poly.pdbx_strand_id
1 'polypeptide(L)'
;CRLTENSKKAAKPKLTVKNGKVYGDALSAEEKKRIVAEKKKGKRGKRPQSAQQSIPYVEMCRDGTCKVNSRLYTKTIRFEDINYQLAGNEDKTAIFENWCDFLNFFDSSISVQLSFINQQAGIGEFQKSIQITAQDDAFNDIRAEYSGMLQDQLAKGNNGLVKRKYITFGIEADSLRTAKPKLERIECDILNNFKTLGVKTAPMSGYDRLKELHDVFNMDSHEPFRFSFDMVARTGLSSKDFIAPTSFDFREGKCF
;
A
#
# COMPACT_ATOMS: atom_id res chain seq x y z
N CYS A 1 36.87 -49.73 -7.85
CA CYS A 1 37.61 -48.54 -7.41
C CYS A 1 36.62 -47.54 -6.82
N ARG A 2 36.59 -47.44 -5.48
CA ARG A 2 35.84 -46.41 -4.76
C ARG A 2 36.80 -45.26 -4.49
N LEU A 3 36.53 -44.07 -5.05
CA LEU A 3 37.16 -42.83 -4.67
C LEU A 3 36.25 -42.13 -3.68
N THR A 4 36.65 -42.13 -2.43
CA THR A 4 36.05 -41.34 -1.35
C THR A 4 36.63 -39.94 -1.41
N GLU A 5 35.86 -38.98 -1.93
CA GLU A 5 36.20 -37.55 -1.80
C GLU A 5 35.76 -37.07 -0.41
N ASN A 6 36.72 -36.92 0.47
CA ASN A 6 36.61 -36.19 1.73
C ASN A 6 36.60 -34.68 1.44
N SER A 7 35.44 -34.08 1.22
CA SER A 7 35.31 -32.62 1.23
C SER A 7 35.30 -32.14 2.68
N LYS A 8 36.45 -31.77 3.22
CA LYS A 8 36.55 -30.99 4.47
C LYS A 8 35.84 -29.67 4.28
N LYS A 9 34.63 -29.54 4.84
CA LYS A 9 33.97 -28.24 5.00
C LYS A 9 34.89 -27.34 5.85
N ALA A 10 35.53 -26.39 5.21
CA ALA A 10 36.29 -25.35 5.91
C ALA A 10 35.32 -24.58 6.85
N ALA A 11 35.62 -24.61 8.13
CA ALA A 11 34.86 -23.86 9.14
C ALA A 11 34.92 -22.37 8.81
N LYS A 12 33.75 -21.72 8.71
CA LYS A 12 33.67 -20.27 8.50
C LYS A 12 34.39 -19.55 9.63
N PRO A 13 35.35 -18.64 9.35
CA PRO A 13 36.09 -17.95 10.40
C PRO A 13 35.14 -17.13 11.28
N LYS A 14 35.23 -17.26 12.59
CA LYS A 14 34.47 -16.44 13.57
C LYS A 14 35.04 -15.01 13.55
N LEU A 15 34.27 -14.10 12.98
CA LEU A 15 34.63 -12.68 12.90
C LEU A 15 34.04 -11.94 14.10
N THR A 16 34.90 -11.29 14.90
CA THR A 16 34.51 -10.38 15.98
C THR A 16 34.91 -8.95 15.63
N VAL A 17 33.99 -8.00 15.76
CA VAL A 17 34.26 -6.57 15.55
C VAL A 17 34.14 -5.85 16.89
N LYS A 18 35.22 -5.29 17.39
CA LYS A 18 35.26 -4.43 18.59
C LYS A 18 35.88 -3.07 18.20
N ASN A 19 35.25 -1.97 18.63
CA ASN A 19 35.72 -0.59 18.43
C ASN A 19 36.15 -0.26 16.98
N GLY A 20 35.37 -0.71 15.99
CA GLY A 20 35.67 -0.45 14.58
C GLY A 20 36.83 -1.25 13.98
N LYS A 21 37.45 -2.18 14.74
CA LYS A 21 38.48 -3.08 14.27
C LYS A 21 37.93 -4.51 14.13
N VAL A 22 38.33 -5.19 13.04
CA VAL A 22 37.94 -6.57 12.76
C VAL A 22 39.09 -7.48 13.23
N TYR A 23 38.76 -8.43 14.08
CA TYR A 23 39.68 -9.45 14.57
C TYR A 23 39.31 -10.81 13.96
N GLY A 24 40.27 -11.46 13.32
CA GLY A 24 40.15 -12.78 12.72
C GLY A 24 41.49 -13.16 12.08
N ASP A 25 41.99 -14.35 12.40
CA ASP A 25 43.35 -14.76 12.05
C ASP A 25 43.59 -15.13 10.59
N ALA A 26 42.55 -15.12 9.75
CA ALA A 26 42.62 -15.58 8.36
C ALA A 26 42.31 -14.50 7.33
N LEU A 27 42.20 -13.21 7.68
CA LEU A 27 41.84 -12.15 6.76
C LEU A 27 43.00 -11.21 6.42
N SER A 28 43.18 -10.91 5.16
CA SER A 28 44.17 -9.92 4.69
C SER A 28 43.81 -8.50 5.17
N ALA A 29 44.79 -7.61 5.21
CA ALA A 29 44.56 -6.22 5.59
C ALA A 29 43.54 -5.50 4.68
N GLU A 30 43.45 -5.91 3.43
CA GLU A 30 42.50 -5.36 2.44
C GLU A 30 41.08 -5.87 2.67
N GLU A 31 40.91 -7.15 2.98
CA GLU A 31 39.59 -7.71 3.33
C GLU A 31 39.06 -7.11 4.63
N LYS A 32 39.90 -6.89 5.64
CA LYS A 32 39.54 -6.17 6.86
C LYS A 32 39.06 -4.75 6.56
N LYS A 33 39.75 -4.03 5.66
CA LYS A 33 39.32 -2.69 5.20
C LYS A 33 38.00 -2.73 4.44
N ARG A 34 37.76 -3.72 3.56
CA ARG A 34 36.48 -3.90 2.85
C ARG A 34 35.33 -4.15 3.81
N ILE A 35 35.47 -5.06 4.77
CA ILE A 35 34.43 -5.36 5.78
C ILE A 35 34.12 -4.14 6.65
N VAL A 36 35.12 -3.34 7.03
CA VAL A 36 34.90 -2.09 7.77
C VAL A 36 34.21 -1.05 6.88
N ALA A 37 34.57 -0.98 5.59
CA ALA A 37 33.91 -0.07 4.64
C ALA A 37 32.46 -0.47 4.34
N GLU A 38 32.15 -1.77 4.21
CA GLU A 38 30.79 -2.29 4.07
C GLU A 38 29.95 -2.04 5.32
N LYS A 39 30.51 -2.25 6.51
CA LYS A 39 29.83 -1.90 7.77
C LYS A 39 29.66 -0.40 7.99
N LYS A 40 30.56 0.44 7.41
CA LYS A 40 30.35 1.90 7.39
C LYS A 40 29.31 2.33 6.34
N LYS A 41 29.19 1.61 5.20
CA LYS A 41 28.11 1.80 4.23
C LYS A 41 26.75 1.31 4.76
N GLY A 42 26.75 0.27 5.58
CA GLY A 42 25.63 -0.17 6.40
C GLY A 42 25.44 0.70 7.64
N LYS A 43 25.75 1.99 7.59
CA LYS A 43 25.28 2.93 8.61
C LYS A 43 23.77 2.77 8.65
N ARG A 44 23.27 2.20 9.75
CA ARG A 44 21.88 2.29 10.17
C ARG A 44 21.44 3.71 9.88
N GLY A 45 20.52 3.88 8.93
CA GLY A 45 19.89 5.16 8.69
C GLY A 45 19.52 5.72 10.05
N LYS A 46 19.68 7.03 10.27
CA LYS A 46 19.32 7.63 11.55
C LYS A 46 17.95 7.10 11.92
N ARG A 47 17.82 6.54 13.13
CA ARG A 47 16.52 6.05 13.60
C ARG A 47 15.53 7.20 13.47
N PRO A 48 14.32 6.95 12.95
CA PRO A 48 13.31 8.00 12.85
C PRO A 48 13.08 8.58 14.25
N GLN A 49 13.06 9.90 14.33
CA GLN A 49 12.84 10.64 15.59
C GLN A 49 11.36 10.99 15.79
N SER A 50 10.57 10.88 14.73
CA SER A 50 9.13 11.13 14.76
C SER A 50 8.39 10.05 13.97
N ALA A 51 7.08 9.92 14.21
CA ALA A 51 6.21 9.02 13.47
C ALA A 51 6.20 9.34 11.97
N GLN A 52 6.19 10.61 11.59
CA GLN A 52 6.24 11.04 10.18
C GLN A 52 7.52 10.57 9.48
N GLN A 53 8.66 10.56 10.18
CA GLN A 53 9.91 10.08 9.61
C GLN A 53 9.94 8.57 9.39
N SER A 54 9.09 7.81 10.09
CA SER A 54 8.95 6.37 9.90
C SER A 54 8.14 6.00 8.67
N ILE A 55 7.32 6.92 8.13
CA ILE A 55 6.48 6.67 6.96
C ILE A 55 7.37 6.54 5.71
N PRO A 56 7.36 5.39 5.00
CA PRO A 56 8.36 5.03 4.00
C PRO A 56 8.06 5.61 2.62
N TYR A 57 7.88 6.92 2.48
CA TYR A 57 7.90 7.59 1.18
C TYR A 57 8.62 8.94 1.26
N VAL A 58 9.13 9.41 0.14
CA VAL A 58 9.85 10.68 0.03
C VAL A 58 8.92 11.82 -0.38
N GLU A 59 8.10 11.57 -1.41
CA GLU A 59 7.27 12.59 -2.03
C GLU A 59 5.98 11.98 -2.60
N MET A 60 4.87 12.71 -2.48
CA MET A 60 3.58 12.38 -3.08
C MET A 60 3.18 13.48 -4.05
N CYS A 61 3.01 13.13 -5.33
CA CYS A 61 2.55 14.06 -6.35
C CYS A 61 1.02 14.14 -6.40
N ARG A 62 0.47 15.22 -6.96
CA ARG A 62 -0.98 15.41 -7.10
C ARG A 62 -1.66 14.33 -7.93
N ASP A 63 -0.98 13.82 -8.96
CA ASP A 63 -1.46 12.77 -9.87
C ASP A 63 -1.42 11.35 -9.31
N GLY A 64 -1.12 11.20 -8.02
CA GLY A 64 -1.01 9.91 -7.36
C GLY A 64 0.36 9.22 -7.51
N THR A 65 1.28 9.79 -8.27
CA THR A 65 2.65 9.26 -8.32
C THR A 65 3.36 9.49 -7.00
N CYS A 66 3.85 8.42 -6.40
CA CYS A 66 4.59 8.46 -5.13
C CYS A 66 6.04 8.06 -5.35
N LYS A 67 6.96 8.88 -4.91
CA LYS A 67 8.37 8.55 -4.80
C LYS A 67 8.62 7.88 -3.45
N VAL A 68 8.85 6.57 -3.46
CA VAL A 68 9.07 5.78 -2.24
C VAL A 68 10.50 5.93 -1.73
N ASN A 69 11.47 5.84 -2.63
CA ASN A 69 12.89 6.02 -2.32
C ASN A 69 13.61 6.75 -3.45
N SER A 70 14.93 6.70 -3.50
CA SER A 70 15.73 7.39 -4.52
C SER A 70 15.40 7.00 -5.96
N ARG A 71 14.90 5.77 -6.19
CA ARG A 71 14.68 5.20 -7.53
C ARG A 71 13.29 4.63 -7.76
N LEU A 72 12.56 4.22 -6.71
CA LEU A 72 11.25 3.58 -6.82
C LEU A 72 10.13 4.61 -6.87
N TYR A 73 9.33 4.57 -7.92
CA TYR A 73 8.11 5.36 -8.12
C TYR A 73 6.91 4.44 -8.24
N THR A 74 5.82 4.76 -7.56
CA THR A 74 4.62 3.92 -7.50
C THR A 74 3.34 4.71 -7.80
N LYS A 75 2.34 4.02 -8.34
CA LYS A 75 0.94 4.46 -8.42
C LYS A 75 0.02 3.42 -7.80
N THR A 76 -1.19 3.81 -7.45
CA THR A 76 -2.17 2.93 -6.81
C THR A 76 -3.52 3.08 -7.50
N ILE A 77 -4.18 1.94 -7.72
CA ILE A 77 -5.54 1.86 -8.26
C ILE A 77 -6.40 1.17 -7.21
N ARG A 78 -7.55 1.74 -6.88
CA ARG A 78 -8.60 1.08 -6.12
C ARG A 78 -9.43 0.23 -7.05
N PHE A 79 -9.80 -0.99 -6.63
CA PHE A 79 -10.67 -1.87 -7.39
C PHE A 79 -11.76 -2.49 -6.50
N GLU A 80 -12.87 -2.83 -7.12
CA GLU A 80 -14.03 -3.44 -6.45
C GLU A 80 -14.03 -4.96 -6.62
N ASP A 81 -14.96 -5.64 -5.95
CA ASP A 81 -15.15 -7.07 -6.12
C ASP A 81 -15.81 -7.40 -7.45
N ILE A 82 -15.49 -8.59 -7.94
CA ILE A 82 -16.27 -9.26 -8.97
C ILE A 82 -17.28 -10.20 -8.29
N ASN A 83 -18.46 -10.30 -8.88
CA ASN A 83 -19.52 -11.15 -8.32
C ASN A 83 -19.30 -12.63 -8.68
N TYR A 84 -18.18 -13.19 -8.21
CA TYR A 84 -17.77 -14.56 -8.50
C TYR A 84 -18.76 -15.62 -7.97
N GLN A 85 -19.38 -15.35 -6.82
CA GLN A 85 -20.26 -16.36 -6.18
C GLN A 85 -21.54 -16.63 -6.98
N LEU A 86 -22.08 -15.61 -7.64
CA LEU A 86 -23.31 -15.72 -8.45
C LEU A 86 -23.03 -16.09 -9.90
N ALA A 87 -21.78 -16.18 -10.32
CA ALA A 87 -21.40 -16.56 -11.66
C ALA A 87 -21.65 -18.07 -11.92
N GLY A 88 -22.00 -18.42 -13.16
CA GLY A 88 -22.07 -19.81 -13.62
C GLY A 88 -20.69 -20.49 -13.61
N ASN A 89 -20.66 -21.80 -13.76
CA ASN A 89 -19.39 -22.55 -13.68
C ASN A 89 -18.41 -22.16 -14.82
N GLU A 90 -18.93 -21.93 -16.02
CA GLU A 90 -18.13 -21.49 -17.18
C GLU A 90 -17.59 -20.09 -16.96
N ASP A 91 -18.43 -19.18 -16.44
CA ASP A 91 -18.03 -17.80 -16.11
C ASP A 91 -16.96 -17.78 -15.01
N LYS A 92 -17.08 -18.66 -13.99
CA LYS A 92 -16.07 -18.78 -12.93
C LYS A 92 -14.72 -19.21 -13.47
N THR A 93 -14.71 -20.14 -14.43
CA THR A 93 -13.47 -20.58 -15.09
C THR A 93 -12.87 -19.43 -15.89
N ALA A 94 -13.66 -18.73 -16.68
CA ALA A 94 -13.22 -17.57 -17.47
C ALA A 94 -12.67 -16.43 -16.57
N ILE A 95 -13.34 -16.13 -15.46
CA ILE A 95 -12.87 -15.15 -14.48
C ILE A 95 -11.50 -15.55 -13.91
N PHE A 96 -11.33 -16.82 -13.57
CA PHE A 96 -10.08 -17.34 -13.02
C PHE A 96 -8.93 -17.28 -14.04
N GLU A 97 -9.19 -17.70 -15.28
CA GLU A 97 -8.21 -17.63 -16.37
C GLU A 97 -7.78 -16.18 -16.64
N ASN A 98 -8.73 -15.26 -16.77
CA ASN A 98 -8.45 -13.84 -16.96
C ASN A 98 -7.67 -13.24 -15.76
N TRP A 99 -7.93 -13.71 -14.55
CA TRP A 99 -7.16 -13.29 -13.37
C TRP A 99 -5.72 -13.81 -13.41
N CYS A 100 -5.51 -15.05 -13.84
CA CYS A 100 -4.18 -15.60 -14.04
C CYS A 100 -3.41 -14.83 -15.12
N ASP A 101 -4.06 -14.51 -16.24
CA ASP A 101 -3.45 -13.70 -17.32
C ASP A 101 -3.09 -12.30 -16.85
N PHE A 102 -3.96 -11.69 -16.04
CA PHE A 102 -3.68 -10.40 -15.41
C PHE A 102 -2.45 -10.46 -14.50
N LEU A 103 -2.29 -11.51 -13.69
CA LEU A 103 -1.10 -11.66 -12.84
C LEU A 103 0.17 -11.93 -13.66
N ASN A 104 0.06 -12.67 -14.76
CA ASN A 104 1.17 -12.95 -15.67
C ASN A 104 1.61 -11.73 -16.49
N PHE A 105 0.78 -10.69 -16.56
CA PHE A 105 1.15 -9.42 -17.21
C PHE A 105 2.34 -8.72 -16.55
N PHE A 106 2.53 -8.91 -15.25
CA PHE A 106 3.59 -8.25 -14.50
C PHE A 106 4.93 -8.97 -14.68
N ASP A 107 5.86 -8.29 -15.29
CA ASP A 107 7.24 -8.78 -15.40
C ASP A 107 8.08 -8.41 -14.16
N SER A 108 9.33 -8.88 -14.11
CA SER A 108 10.26 -8.64 -12.99
C SER A 108 10.67 -7.17 -12.82
N SER A 109 10.39 -6.30 -13.80
CA SER A 109 10.71 -4.87 -13.73
C SER A 109 9.64 -4.06 -12.99
N ILE A 110 8.45 -4.65 -12.81
CA ILE A 110 7.30 -4.02 -12.16
C ILE A 110 7.13 -4.59 -10.76
N SER A 111 7.27 -3.75 -9.75
CA SER A 111 6.92 -4.12 -8.36
C SER A 111 5.42 -4.04 -8.20
N VAL A 112 4.77 -5.09 -7.69
CA VAL A 112 3.32 -5.12 -7.47
C VAL A 112 3.02 -5.47 -6.02
N GLN A 113 2.03 -4.78 -5.45
CA GLN A 113 1.49 -5.03 -4.12
C GLN A 113 -0.02 -4.99 -4.15
N LEU A 114 -0.66 -6.05 -3.70
CA LEU A 114 -2.10 -6.07 -3.40
C LEU A 114 -2.30 -5.74 -1.92
N SER A 115 -3.19 -4.78 -1.64
CA SER A 115 -3.51 -4.36 -0.28
C SER A 115 -5.00 -4.49 -0.03
N PHE A 116 -5.34 -5.07 1.11
CA PHE A 116 -6.71 -5.23 1.58
C PHE A 116 -6.83 -4.54 2.93
N ILE A 117 -7.65 -3.49 3.01
CA ILE A 117 -7.80 -2.67 4.21
C ILE A 117 -9.26 -2.75 4.64
N ASN A 118 -9.49 -3.21 5.87
CA ASN A 118 -10.81 -3.13 6.48
C ASN A 118 -10.89 -1.80 7.24
N GLN A 119 -11.82 -0.96 6.82
CA GLN A 119 -12.07 0.32 7.47
C GLN A 119 -13.49 0.34 8.02
N GLN A 120 -13.67 1.02 9.13
CA GLN A 120 -15.00 1.31 9.62
C GLN A 120 -15.67 2.29 8.64
N ALA A 121 -16.75 1.87 8.01
CA ALA A 121 -17.51 2.76 7.15
C ALA A 121 -18.10 3.86 8.03
N GLY A 122 -17.87 5.11 7.67
CA GLY A 122 -18.64 6.20 8.28
C GLY A 122 -20.13 5.93 8.05
N ILE A 123 -20.89 5.78 9.13
CA ILE A 123 -22.33 5.46 9.09
C ILE A 123 -23.04 6.36 8.07
N GLY A 124 -22.63 7.63 7.93
CA GLY A 124 -23.23 8.57 7.00
C GLY A 124 -22.92 8.32 5.51
N GLU A 125 -21.74 7.81 5.15
CA GLU A 125 -21.43 7.45 3.75
C GLU A 125 -22.15 6.17 3.34
N PHE A 126 -22.26 5.23 4.26
CA PHE A 126 -22.96 3.97 4.04
C PHE A 126 -24.47 4.17 3.96
N GLN A 127 -25.07 5.00 4.81
CA GLN A 127 -26.48 5.37 4.74
C GLN A 127 -26.85 6.00 3.40
N LYS A 128 -25.99 6.86 2.84
CA LYS A 128 -26.17 7.45 1.51
C LYS A 128 -26.13 6.43 0.38
N SER A 129 -25.30 5.39 0.49
CA SER A 129 -25.19 4.35 -0.55
C SER A 129 -26.37 3.37 -0.56
N ILE A 130 -27.10 3.27 0.54
CA ILE A 130 -28.27 2.37 0.70
C ILE A 130 -29.59 3.13 0.44
N GLN A 131 -29.56 4.45 0.52
CA GLN A 131 -30.76 5.25 0.28
C GLN A 131 -31.16 5.19 -1.19
N ILE A 132 -32.24 4.48 -1.48
CA ILE A 132 -32.82 4.43 -2.82
C ILE A 132 -33.54 5.75 -3.06
N THR A 133 -33.14 6.46 -4.10
CA THR A 133 -33.73 7.74 -4.48
C THR A 133 -35.19 7.55 -4.88
N ALA A 134 -36.08 8.39 -4.38
CA ALA A 134 -37.47 8.42 -4.80
C ALA A 134 -37.57 8.70 -6.31
N GLN A 135 -38.49 8.02 -6.98
CA GLN A 135 -38.79 8.19 -8.40
C GLN A 135 -40.23 8.65 -8.56
N ASP A 136 -40.56 9.18 -9.74
CA ASP A 136 -41.93 9.62 -10.06
C ASP A 136 -42.79 8.41 -10.44
N ASP A 137 -43.01 7.50 -9.46
CA ASP A 137 -43.86 6.31 -9.61
C ASP A 137 -44.54 5.95 -8.27
N ALA A 138 -45.45 4.96 -8.31
CA ALA A 138 -46.24 4.52 -7.17
C ALA A 138 -45.47 3.64 -6.15
N PHE A 139 -44.15 3.40 -6.33
CA PHE A 139 -43.38 2.42 -5.54
C PHE A 139 -42.46 3.08 -4.50
N ASN A 140 -42.63 4.35 -4.18
CA ASN A 140 -41.78 5.04 -3.23
C ASN A 140 -41.90 4.51 -1.80
N ASP A 141 -43.08 4.04 -1.39
CA ASP A 141 -43.30 3.43 -0.08
C ASP A 141 -42.48 2.12 0.04
N ILE A 142 -42.44 1.30 -1.01
CA ILE A 142 -41.66 0.06 -1.06
C ILE A 142 -40.17 0.38 -1.00
N ARG A 143 -39.71 1.43 -1.69
CA ARG A 143 -38.30 1.87 -1.64
C ARG A 143 -37.91 2.34 -0.24
N ALA A 144 -38.79 3.06 0.42
CA ALA A 144 -38.57 3.54 1.78
C ALA A 144 -38.50 2.37 2.79
N GLU A 145 -39.45 1.41 2.68
CA GLU A 145 -39.44 0.20 3.51
C GLU A 145 -38.19 -0.64 3.28
N TYR A 146 -37.81 -0.87 2.05
CA TYR A 146 -36.60 -1.62 1.70
C TYR A 146 -35.33 -0.92 2.21
N SER A 147 -35.24 0.40 2.07
CA SER A 147 -34.13 1.19 2.61
C SER A 147 -34.07 1.11 4.14
N GLY A 148 -35.24 1.16 4.81
CA GLY A 148 -35.35 0.98 6.26
C GLY A 148 -34.89 -0.41 6.72
N MET A 149 -35.32 -1.46 6.02
CA MET A 149 -34.90 -2.84 6.29
C MET A 149 -33.38 -3.02 6.15
N LEU A 150 -32.78 -2.43 5.12
CA LEU A 150 -31.33 -2.47 4.91
C LEU A 150 -30.59 -1.71 6.03
N GLN A 151 -31.10 -0.56 6.47
CA GLN A 151 -30.55 0.20 7.59
C GLN A 151 -30.63 -0.57 8.90
N ASP A 152 -31.74 -1.26 9.16
CA ASP A 152 -31.94 -2.09 10.35
C ASP A 152 -31.01 -3.32 10.34
N GLN A 153 -30.81 -3.94 9.19
CA GLN A 153 -29.85 -5.04 9.05
C GLN A 153 -28.42 -4.60 9.32
N LEU A 154 -28.06 -3.41 8.88
CA LEU A 154 -26.75 -2.83 9.17
C LEU A 154 -26.57 -2.51 10.65
N ALA A 155 -27.60 -2.01 11.31
CA ALA A 155 -27.57 -1.72 12.74
C ALA A 155 -27.45 -3.01 13.58
N LYS A 156 -28.00 -4.12 13.09
CA LYS A 156 -28.01 -5.42 13.79
C LYS A 156 -26.82 -6.32 13.49
N GLY A 157 -26.21 -6.18 12.33
CA GLY A 157 -25.19 -7.13 11.87
C GLY A 157 -23.94 -6.45 11.35
N ASN A 158 -22.88 -6.62 12.01
CA ASN A 158 -21.54 -6.23 11.66
C ASN A 158 -21.14 -4.79 11.94
N ASN A 159 -19.99 -4.72 12.48
CA ASN A 159 -19.14 -3.59 12.84
C ASN A 159 -18.95 -2.50 11.75
N GLY A 160 -19.81 -2.41 10.74
CA GLY A 160 -19.71 -1.40 9.68
C GLY A 160 -18.37 -1.41 8.92
N LEU A 161 -17.70 -2.56 8.86
CA LEU A 161 -16.41 -2.67 8.18
C LEU A 161 -16.60 -2.82 6.67
N VAL A 162 -15.99 -1.92 5.93
CA VAL A 162 -15.87 -2.01 4.46
C VAL A 162 -14.46 -2.44 4.10
N LYS A 163 -14.37 -3.48 3.28
CA LYS A 163 -13.11 -3.95 2.73
C LYS A 163 -12.76 -3.16 1.48
N ARG A 164 -11.71 -2.36 1.56
CA ARG A 164 -11.16 -1.64 0.42
C ARG A 164 -9.98 -2.40 -0.15
N LYS A 165 -9.85 -2.41 -1.47
CA LYS A 165 -8.85 -3.18 -2.21
C LYS A 165 -8.06 -2.26 -3.11
N TYR A 166 -6.75 -2.44 -3.06
CA TYR A 166 -5.82 -1.61 -3.82
C TYR A 166 -4.77 -2.48 -4.49
N ILE A 167 -4.43 -2.12 -5.71
CA ILE A 167 -3.23 -2.58 -6.37
C ILE A 167 -2.27 -1.41 -6.50
N THR A 168 -1.11 -1.54 -5.90
CA THR A 168 0.00 -0.59 -6.02
C THR A 168 1.06 -1.22 -6.90
N PHE A 169 1.43 -0.52 -7.94
CA PHE A 169 2.49 -0.94 -8.86
C PHE A 169 3.58 0.12 -8.91
N GLY A 170 4.80 -0.31 -9.15
CA GLY A 170 5.96 0.56 -9.14
C GLY A 170 7.05 0.13 -10.08
N ILE A 171 7.86 1.08 -10.49
CA ILE A 171 9.03 0.89 -11.33
C ILE A 171 10.23 1.64 -10.78
N GLU A 172 11.42 1.14 -11.08
CA GLU A 172 12.64 1.88 -10.83
C GLU A 172 12.93 2.85 -11.99
N ALA A 173 13.25 4.09 -11.64
CA ALA A 173 13.65 5.14 -12.58
C ALA A 173 14.58 6.15 -11.90
N ASP A 174 15.43 6.81 -12.69
CA ASP A 174 16.38 7.81 -12.19
C ASP A 174 15.71 9.15 -11.88
N SER A 175 14.55 9.43 -12.49
CA SER A 175 13.83 10.68 -12.30
C SER A 175 12.31 10.50 -12.44
N LEU A 176 11.54 11.43 -11.84
CA LEU A 176 10.09 11.49 -11.99
C LEU A 176 9.68 11.67 -13.48
N ARG A 177 10.46 12.44 -14.24
CA ARG A 177 10.19 12.69 -15.66
C ARG A 177 10.23 11.42 -16.51
N THR A 178 11.12 10.49 -16.18
CA THR A 178 11.23 9.19 -16.85
C THR A 178 10.27 8.15 -16.31
N ALA A 179 9.92 8.24 -15.00
CA ALA A 179 9.00 7.33 -14.37
C ALA A 179 7.55 7.52 -14.80
N LYS A 180 7.10 8.80 -14.90
CA LYS A 180 5.70 9.15 -15.11
C LYS A 180 5.09 8.54 -16.37
N PRO A 181 5.67 8.66 -17.59
CA PRO A 181 5.09 8.06 -18.79
C PRO A 181 4.99 6.54 -18.73
N LYS A 182 5.98 5.90 -18.10
CA LYS A 182 5.97 4.43 -17.93
C LYS A 182 4.88 3.99 -16.96
N LEU A 183 4.71 4.69 -15.85
CA LEU A 183 3.64 4.41 -14.87
C LEU A 183 2.26 4.65 -15.48
N GLU A 184 2.07 5.69 -16.27
CA GLU A 184 0.81 5.97 -16.96
C GLU A 184 0.45 4.87 -17.96
N ARG A 185 1.43 4.34 -18.68
CA ARG A 185 1.22 3.21 -19.59
C ARG A 185 0.78 1.95 -18.83
N ILE A 186 1.52 1.58 -17.77
CA ILE A 186 1.19 0.41 -16.93
C ILE A 186 -0.19 0.60 -16.29
N GLU A 187 -0.52 1.82 -15.84
CA GLU A 187 -1.85 2.15 -15.31
C GLU A 187 -2.96 1.86 -16.33
N CYS A 188 -2.80 2.33 -17.56
CA CYS A 188 -3.76 2.05 -18.65
C CYS A 188 -3.90 0.55 -18.91
N ASP A 189 -2.80 -0.18 -18.95
CA ASP A 189 -2.82 -1.62 -19.19
C ASP A 189 -3.53 -2.36 -18.04
N ILE A 190 -3.29 -2.00 -16.78
CA ILE A 190 -3.98 -2.54 -15.62
C ILE A 190 -5.48 -2.23 -15.67
N LEU A 191 -5.86 -0.99 -15.98
CA LEU A 191 -7.27 -0.59 -16.09
C LEU A 191 -8.01 -1.37 -17.18
N ASN A 192 -7.37 -1.62 -18.33
CA ASN A 192 -7.92 -2.42 -19.41
C ASN A 192 -8.11 -3.89 -18.99
N ASN A 193 -7.15 -4.47 -18.30
CA ASN A 193 -7.25 -5.85 -17.79
C ASN A 193 -8.41 -5.97 -16.78
N PHE A 194 -8.54 -5.04 -15.83
CA PHE A 194 -9.67 -5.02 -14.91
C PHE A 194 -11.02 -4.81 -15.62
N LYS A 195 -11.05 -3.99 -16.66
CA LYS A 195 -12.25 -3.82 -17.48
C LYS A 195 -12.67 -5.12 -18.17
N THR A 196 -11.72 -5.89 -18.67
CA THR A 196 -11.97 -7.23 -19.25
C THR A 196 -12.53 -8.19 -18.21
N LEU A 197 -12.05 -8.11 -16.96
CA LEU A 197 -12.55 -8.87 -15.81
C LEU A 197 -13.95 -8.38 -15.34
N GLY A 198 -14.47 -7.27 -15.86
CA GLY A 198 -15.72 -6.67 -15.40
C GLY A 198 -15.63 -6.00 -14.02
N VAL A 199 -14.42 -5.71 -13.55
CA VAL A 199 -14.16 -5.09 -12.23
C VAL A 199 -14.11 -3.58 -12.37
N LYS A 200 -14.85 -2.88 -11.51
CA LYS A 200 -14.77 -1.41 -11.42
C LYS A 200 -13.48 -0.99 -10.76
N THR A 201 -12.83 0.00 -11.33
CA THR A 201 -11.55 0.54 -10.87
C THR A 201 -11.57 2.05 -10.80
N ALA A 202 -10.79 2.61 -9.88
CA ALA A 202 -10.57 4.03 -9.75
C ALA A 202 -9.07 4.30 -9.48
N PRO A 203 -8.36 4.95 -10.41
CA PRO A 203 -7.02 5.47 -10.14
C PRO A 203 -7.04 6.43 -8.96
N MET A 204 -6.09 6.27 -8.05
CA MET A 204 -6.02 7.11 -6.86
C MET A 204 -5.16 8.36 -7.12
N SER A 205 -5.72 9.52 -6.84
CA SER A 205 -4.96 10.77 -6.79
C SER A 205 -4.01 10.80 -5.59
N GLY A 206 -3.09 11.75 -5.57
CA GLY A 206 -2.23 11.96 -4.40
C GLY A 206 -3.02 12.28 -3.14
N TYR A 207 -4.12 13.02 -3.26
CA TYR A 207 -5.02 13.30 -2.15
C TYR A 207 -5.66 12.00 -1.61
N ASP A 208 -6.18 11.14 -2.49
CA ASP A 208 -6.83 9.89 -2.09
C ASP A 208 -5.85 8.96 -1.37
N ARG A 209 -4.61 8.85 -1.88
CA ARG A 209 -3.56 8.05 -1.24
C ARG A 209 -3.18 8.59 0.14
N LEU A 210 -3.07 9.91 0.29
CA LEU A 210 -2.77 10.55 1.58
C LEU A 210 -3.93 10.38 2.56
N LYS A 211 -5.17 10.48 2.08
CA LYS A 211 -6.37 10.24 2.91
C LYS A 211 -6.40 8.79 3.43
N GLU A 212 -6.13 7.80 2.57
CA GLU A 212 -6.07 6.41 3.02
C GLU A 212 -4.99 6.17 4.08
N LEU A 213 -3.82 6.78 3.92
CA LEU A 213 -2.77 6.70 4.92
C LEU A 213 -3.20 7.38 6.23
N HIS A 214 -3.85 8.55 6.16
CA HIS A 214 -4.40 9.23 7.33
C HIS A 214 -5.42 8.34 8.06
N ASP A 215 -6.34 7.72 7.33
CA ASP A 215 -7.38 6.86 7.90
C ASP A 215 -6.78 5.61 8.58
N VAL A 216 -5.67 5.07 8.05
CA VAL A 216 -4.93 3.96 8.67
C VAL A 216 -4.23 4.38 9.98
N PHE A 217 -3.65 5.59 10.03
CA PHE A 217 -2.98 6.08 11.24
C PHE A 217 -3.95 6.63 12.30
N ASN A 218 -5.19 6.92 11.91
CA ASN A 218 -6.21 7.52 12.78
C ASN A 218 -7.50 6.68 12.78
N MET A 219 -7.39 5.35 12.95
CA MET A 219 -8.50 4.40 12.82
C MET A 219 -9.70 4.69 13.73
N ASP A 220 -9.46 5.19 14.95
CA ASP A 220 -10.49 5.47 15.94
C ASP A 220 -10.87 6.96 16.01
N SER A 221 -10.22 7.80 15.22
CA SER A 221 -10.50 9.23 15.23
C SER A 221 -11.54 9.58 14.17
N HIS A 222 -12.50 10.41 14.54
CA HIS A 222 -13.47 10.97 13.61
C HIS A 222 -13.00 12.30 12.99
N GLU A 223 -11.69 12.59 13.12
CA GLU A 223 -11.14 13.82 12.56
C GLU A 223 -11.13 13.80 11.04
N PRO A 224 -11.71 14.80 10.38
CA PRO A 224 -11.69 14.88 8.92
C PRO A 224 -10.27 15.16 8.42
N PHE A 225 -9.86 14.45 7.37
CA PHE A 225 -8.59 14.72 6.69
C PHE A 225 -8.62 16.10 6.01
N ARG A 226 -7.94 17.08 6.61
CA ARG A 226 -7.85 18.46 6.12
C ARG A 226 -6.50 18.71 5.47
N PHE A 227 -6.39 18.38 4.20
CA PHE A 227 -5.15 18.52 3.43
C PHE A 227 -5.40 19.19 2.09
N SER A 228 -4.47 20.06 1.69
CA SER A 228 -4.35 20.58 0.33
C SER A 228 -2.88 20.69 -0.03
N PHE A 229 -2.52 20.34 -1.26
CA PHE A 229 -1.16 20.48 -1.75
C PHE A 229 -0.65 21.93 -1.70
N ASP A 230 -1.55 22.90 -1.75
CA ASP A 230 -1.19 24.34 -1.67
C ASP A 230 -0.80 24.74 -0.24
N MET A 231 -1.25 24.01 0.77
CA MET A 231 -0.84 24.25 2.17
C MET A 231 0.63 23.88 2.39
N VAL A 232 1.09 22.76 1.81
CA VAL A 232 2.49 22.29 1.94
C VAL A 232 3.48 23.38 1.49
N ALA A 233 3.22 24.01 0.34
CA ALA A 233 4.08 25.06 -0.20
C ALA A 233 4.14 26.33 0.66
N ARG A 234 3.06 26.64 1.38
CA ARG A 234 2.93 27.88 2.17
C ARG A 234 3.42 27.74 3.60
N THR A 235 3.21 26.57 4.21
CA THR A 235 3.47 26.35 5.64
C THR A 235 4.85 25.77 5.92
N GLY A 236 5.53 25.22 4.91
CA GLY A 236 6.78 24.47 5.09
C GLY A 236 6.58 23.10 5.73
N LEU A 237 5.33 22.69 6.00
CA LEU A 237 4.99 21.35 6.47
C LEU A 237 5.11 20.35 5.32
N SER A 238 5.42 19.11 5.64
CA SER A 238 5.39 18.00 4.68
C SER A 238 3.99 17.36 4.63
N SER A 239 3.69 16.64 3.56
CA SER A 239 2.43 15.88 3.49
C SER A 239 2.29 14.86 4.63
N LYS A 240 3.39 14.42 5.24
CA LYS A 240 3.39 13.47 6.36
C LYS A 240 2.86 14.07 7.65
N ASP A 241 3.02 15.38 7.84
CA ASP A 241 2.53 16.07 9.04
C ASP A 241 0.98 16.12 9.11
N PHE A 242 0.32 15.94 7.96
CA PHE A 242 -1.14 15.84 7.86
C PHE A 242 -1.68 14.42 7.99
N ILE A 243 -0.81 13.40 7.88
CA ILE A 243 -1.22 11.98 7.90
C ILE A 243 -1.14 11.40 9.31
N ALA A 244 -0.07 11.72 10.03
CA ALA A 244 0.21 11.09 11.32
C ALA A 244 0.68 12.13 12.34
N PRO A 245 0.40 11.91 13.63
CA PRO A 245 0.95 12.74 14.71
C PRO A 245 2.47 12.62 14.78
N THR A 246 3.10 13.55 15.50
CA THR A 246 4.57 13.57 15.66
C THR A 246 5.08 12.37 16.44
N SER A 247 4.32 11.92 17.44
CA SER A 247 4.65 10.78 18.30
C SER A 247 3.39 10.06 18.74
N PHE A 248 3.54 8.78 19.07
CA PHE A 248 2.54 7.98 19.74
C PHE A 248 3.05 7.71 21.17
N ASP A 249 2.24 7.98 22.16
CA ASP A 249 2.53 7.71 23.57
C ASP A 249 1.65 6.55 24.06
N PHE A 250 2.29 5.50 24.55
CA PHE A 250 1.60 4.31 25.06
C PHE A 250 1.68 4.29 26.57
N ARG A 251 0.55 4.49 27.25
CA ARG A 251 0.43 4.44 28.70
C ARG A 251 -0.77 3.59 29.08
N GLU A 252 -0.58 2.71 30.08
CA GLU A 252 -1.66 1.89 30.65
C GLU A 252 -2.53 1.15 29.63
N GLY A 253 -1.89 0.65 28.53
CA GLY A 253 -2.59 -0.05 27.46
C GLY A 253 -3.40 0.85 26.51
N LYS A 254 -3.24 2.17 26.59
CA LYS A 254 -3.86 3.14 25.68
C LYS A 254 -2.79 3.84 24.86
N CYS A 255 -3.16 4.23 23.63
CA CYS A 255 -2.34 5.04 22.73
C CYS A 255 -2.87 6.49 22.74
N PHE A 256 -1.97 7.47 22.94
CA PHE A 256 -2.26 8.91 22.94
C PHE A 256 -1.45 9.60 21.85
#